data_c27d55ee1fc264a3940737d7fb34a892
#
_entry.id   c27d55ee1fc264a3940737d7fb34a892
#
_cell.length_a   1.000
_cell.length_b   1.000
_cell.length_c   1.000
_cell.angle_alpha   90.00
_cell.angle_beta   90.00
_cell.angle_gamma   90.00
#
_symmetry.space_group_name_H-M   'P 1'
#
loop_
_entity.id
_entity.type
_entity.pdbx_description
1 polymer ?
#
loop_
_entity_poly.entity_id
_entity_poly.type
_entity_poly.pdbx_seq_one_letter_code
_entity_poly.pdbx_strand_id
1 'polypeptide(L)'
;VIAGERAFIAVCHSMSIISTSGISPVGGLSGGESGRAGEVMMALFLMLAISSRSILIWYEHSGLGWIRRDPETRLAMFIVLGLSITLFIRHWLGALDSEMHTNYRDVLGAVWGAVFTTLSYLTTTGFESQDWQSAQAWSGLNSPEILFLGLAVIGGGVATTAGGVKLLRIFALYKHGLRELERLVYPNSVGKSGMISRQVRREGAYIAWIFLMLFAMSIAIIAMAISLTGPRFEESVTLAIAALANTGPVIHTVTDHTATYDSLTKPALGILSFAMVLGRFELLAVIAMFNPDFWRR
;
A
#
# COMPACT_ATOMS: atom_id res chain seq x y z
N VAL A 1 -15.24 -11.10 -16.26
CA VAL A 1 -16.26 -11.83 -17.02
C VAL A 1 -15.75 -13.23 -17.39
N ILE A 2 -14.54 -13.35 -17.99
CA ILE A 2 -13.96 -14.67 -18.37
C ILE A 2 -13.79 -15.59 -17.15
N ALA A 3 -13.50 -15.06 -15.98
CA ALA A 3 -13.37 -15.80 -14.73
C ALA A 3 -14.72 -16.08 -14.02
N GLY A 4 -15.87 -15.90 -14.70
CA GLY A 4 -17.20 -16.18 -14.15
C GLY A 4 -17.87 -15.02 -13.41
N GLU A 5 -17.23 -13.85 -13.34
CA GLU A 5 -17.78 -12.68 -12.65
C GLU A 5 -18.88 -12.01 -13.46
N ARG A 6 -19.91 -11.48 -12.80
CA ARG A 6 -20.96 -10.67 -13.42
C ARG A 6 -20.37 -9.44 -14.09
N ALA A 7 -20.82 -9.10 -15.30
CA ALA A 7 -20.24 -8.03 -16.11
C ALA A 7 -20.13 -6.68 -15.38
N PHE A 8 -21.17 -6.27 -14.64
CA PHE A 8 -21.16 -5.03 -13.88
C PHE A 8 -20.11 -5.04 -12.78
N ILE A 9 -20.02 -6.13 -11.99
CA ILE A 9 -19.05 -6.27 -10.90
C ILE A 9 -17.62 -6.31 -11.46
N ALA A 10 -17.42 -7.05 -12.58
CA ALA A 10 -16.13 -7.13 -13.26
C ALA A 10 -15.64 -5.75 -13.75
N VAL A 11 -16.54 -4.92 -14.30
CA VAL A 11 -16.20 -3.55 -14.70
C VAL A 11 -15.83 -2.70 -13.49
N CYS A 12 -16.63 -2.74 -12.41
CA CYS A 12 -16.34 -2.00 -11.19
C CYS A 12 -14.98 -2.40 -10.58
N HIS A 13 -14.70 -3.71 -10.47
CA HIS A 13 -13.41 -4.19 -9.96
C HIS A 13 -12.25 -3.81 -10.89
N SER A 14 -12.42 -3.85 -12.22
CA SER A 14 -11.38 -3.41 -13.16
C SER A 14 -11.04 -1.93 -12.99
N MET A 15 -12.06 -1.08 -12.89
CA MET A 15 -11.87 0.36 -12.64
C MET A 15 -11.21 0.60 -11.28
N SER A 16 -11.61 -0.15 -10.27
CA SER A 16 -11.06 -0.08 -8.91
C SER A 16 -9.58 -0.46 -8.86
N ILE A 17 -9.15 -1.49 -9.61
CA ILE A 17 -7.75 -1.90 -9.67
C ILE A 17 -6.89 -0.90 -10.44
N ILE A 18 -7.37 -0.39 -11.57
CA ILE A 18 -6.64 0.62 -12.35
C ILE A 18 -6.46 1.90 -11.55
N SER A 19 -7.48 2.31 -10.81
CA SER A 19 -7.42 3.48 -9.92
C SER A 19 -6.82 3.20 -8.55
N THR A 20 -6.53 1.92 -8.21
CA THR A 20 -6.07 1.48 -6.89
C THR A 20 -6.94 1.99 -5.74
N SER A 21 -8.29 1.97 -5.92
CA SER A 21 -9.24 2.57 -4.96
C SER A 21 -9.88 1.56 -4.01
N GLY A 22 -9.83 0.25 -4.33
CA GLY A 22 -10.45 -0.80 -3.51
C GLY A 22 -11.98 -0.77 -3.44
N ILE A 23 -12.64 0.01 -4.30
CA ILE A 23 -14.10 0.12 -4.31
C ILE A 23 -14.71 -1.14 -4.91
N SER A 24 -15.63 -1.77 -4.17
CA SER A 24 -16.39 -2.94 -4.63
C SER A 24 -17.89 -2.74 -4.41
N PRO A 25 -18.74 -3.07 -5.40
CA PRO A 25 -20.19 -3.00 -5.25
C PRO A 25 -20.77 -4.14 -4.40
N VAL A 26 -19.97 -5.17 -4.09
CA VAL A 26 -20.38 -6.38 -3.37
C VAL A 26 -19.63 -6.59 -2.05
N GLY A 27 -19.00 -5.55 -1.52
CA GLY A 27 -18.30 -5.60 -0.23
C GLY A 27 -16.93 -6.28 -0.25
N GLY A 28 -16.26 -6.31 -1.40
CA GLY A 28 -14.93 -6.92 -1.55
C GLY A 28 -14.90 -8.06 -2.56
N LEU A 29 -13.82 -8.84 -2.56
CA LEU A 29 -13.70 -10.01 -3.45
C LEU A 29 -14.45 -11.23 -2.93
N SER A 30 -14.68 -11.31 -1.62
CA SER A 30 -15.45 -12.39 -0.99
C SER A 30 -16.91 -12.45 -1.46
N GLY A 31 -17.48 -11.31 -1.88
CA GLY A 31 -18.83 -11.23 -2.46
C GLY A 31 -18.89 -11.50 -3.98
N GLY A 32 -17.73 -11.71 -4.64
CA GLY A 32 -17.65 -11.99 -6.08
C GLY A 32 -17.68 -13.48 -6.40
N GLU A 33 -18.04 -13.80 -7.65
CA GLU A 33 -18.11 -15.18 -8.15
C GLU A 33 -16.84 -15.62 -8.90
N SER A 34 -15.87 -14.71 -9.13
CA SER A 34 -14.66 -14.96 -9.95
C SER A 34 -13.62 -15.87 -9.30
N GLY A 35 -13.68 -16.08 -7.99
CA GLY A 35 -12.77 -16.93 -7.26
C GLY A 35 -11.29 -16.57 -7.43
N ARG A 36 -10.40 -17.55 -7.21
CA ARG A 36 -8.94 -17.38 -7.35
C ARG A 36 -8.50 -16.95 -8.76
N ALA A 37 -9.23 -17.33 -9.81
CA ALA A 37 -8.89 -16.94 -11.18
C ALA A 37 -9.04 -15.41 -11.37
N GLY A 38 -10.06 -14.80 -10.79
CA GLY A 38 -10.22 -13.35 -10.74
C GLY A 38 -9.10 -12.66 -9.97
N GLU A 39 -8.73 -13.20 -8.80
CA GLU A 39 -7.62 -12.65 -7.99
C GLU A 39 -6.27 -12.68 -8.72
N VAL A 40 -5.96 -13.76 -9.46
CA VAL A 40 -4.72 -13.85 -10.27
C VAL A 40 -4.69 -12.76 -11.33
N MET A 41 -5.80 -12.55 -12.05
CA MET A 41 -5.88 -11.47 -13.04
C MET A 41 -5.71 -10.11 -12.39
N MET A 42 -6.32 -9.88 -11.24
CA MET A 42 -6.18 -8.64 -10.48
C MET A 42 -4.73 -8.43 -10.01
N ALA A 43 -4.06 -9.46 -9.49
CA ALA A 43 -2.67 -9.39 -9.06
C ALA A 43 -1.73 -8.98 -10.19
N LEU A 44 -1.95 -9.48 -11.42
CA LEU A 44 -1.17 -9.08 -12.59
C LEU A 44 -1.30 -7.57 -12.87
N PHE A 45 -2.50 -7.01 -12.77
CA PHE A 45 -2.70 -5.58 -12.93
C PHE A 45 -2.15 -4.77 -11.75
N LEU A 46 -2.24 -5.27 -10.51
CA LEU A 46 -1.65 -4.61 -9.34
C LEU A 46 -0.12 -4.53 -9.44
N MET A 47 0.53 -5.48 -10.13
CA MET A 47 1.97 -5.38 -10.41
C MET A 47 2.33 -4.14 -11.25
N LEU A 48 1.42 -3.64 -12.08
CA LEU A 48 1.63 -2.38 -12.83
C LEU A 48 1.62 -1.16 -11.89
N ALA A 49 0.93 -1.24 -10.76
CA ALA A 49 0.90 -0.17 -9.75
C ALA A 49 2.17 -0.12 -8.86
N ILE A 50 3.08 -1.10 -8.98
CA ILE A 50 4.34 -1.13 -8.25
C ILE A 50 5.39 -0.24 -8.91
N SER A 51 5.44 -0.19 -10.25
CA SER A 51 6.46 0.58 -10.98
C SER A 51 5.91 1.15 -12.27
N SER A 52 6.13 2.43 -12.48
CA SER A 52 5.78 3.11 -13.74
C SER A 52 6.54 2.55 -14.95
N ARG A 53 7.71 1.95 -14.73
CA ARG A 53 8.50 1.30 -15.79
C ARG A 53 7.88 0.01 -16.28
N SER A 54 7.02 -0.63 -15.52
CA SER A 54 6.30 -1.83 -15.95
C SER A 54 5.41 -1.57 -17.17
N ILE A 55 4.92 -0.35 -17.35
CA ILE A 55 4.16 0.07 -18.54
C ILE A 55 5.06 0.23 -19.77
N LEU A 56 6.32 0.67 -19.58
CA LEU A 56 7.29 0.88 -20.66
C LEU A 56 7.85 -0.44 -21.24
N ILE A 57 7.65 -1.57 -20.58
CA ILE A 57 8.12 -2.89 -21.03
C ILE A 57 7.52 -3.28 -22.38
N TRP A 58 6.31 -2.86 -22.64
CA TRP A 58 5.67 -3.05 -23.94
C TRP A 58 6.41 -2.35 -25.09
N TYR A 59 7.20 -1.33 -24.77
CA TYR A 59 7.93 -0.54 -25.76
C TYR A 59 9.39 -0.98 -25.92
N GLU A 60 10.02 -1.48 -24.88
CA GLU A 60 11.41 -1.91 -24.88
C GLU A 60 11.50 -3.44 -24.79
N HIS A 61 11.99 -4.11 -25.83
CA HIS A 61 12.13 -5.58 -25.96
C HIS A 61 13.12 -6.20 -24.93
N SER A 62 13.31 -5.60 -23.80
CA SER A 62 14.19 -6.09 -22.73
C SER A 62 13.41 -7.07 -21.83
N GLY A 63 13.52 -8.38 -22.10
CA GLY A 63 12.87 -9.43 -21.31
C GLY A 63 12.93 -9.24 -19.78
N LEU A 64 12.57 -10.23 -18.98
CA LEU A 64 12.48 -10.21 -17.49
C LEU A 64 13.67 -9.59 -16.72
N GLY A 65 14.75 -9.18 -17.39
CA GLY A 65 15.91 -8.51 -16.80
C GLY A 65 15.62 -7.14 -16.16
N TRP A 66 14.50 -6.48 -16.51
CA TRP A 66 14.09 -5.22 -15.92
C TRP A 66 13.68 -5.35 -14.45
N ILE A 67 13.03 -6.46 -14.05
CA ILE A 67 12.61 -6.73 -12.66
C ILE A 67 13.81 -6.63 -11.71
N ARG A 68 14.98 -7.08 -12.17
CA ARG A 68 16.23 -7.02 -11.40
C ARG A 68 16.88 -5.64 -11.39
N ARG A 69 16.60 -4.79 -12.37
CA ARG A 69 17.23 -3.46 -12.53
C ARG A 69 16.45 -2.36 -11.83
N ASP A 70 15.13 -2.51 -11.72
CA ASP A 70 14.29 -1.50 -11.11
C ASP A 70 14.28 -1.61 -9.57
N PRO A 71 14.71 -0.54 -8.85
CA PRO A 71 14.77 -0.54 -7.39
C PRO A 71 13.39 -0.61 -6.73
N GLU A 72 12.35 -0.03 -7.35
CA GLU A 72 10.98 -0.06 -6.83
C GLU A 72 10.44 -1.49 -6.82
N THR A 73 10.54 -2.18 -7.97
CA THR A 73 10.08 -3.57 -8.10
C THR A 73 10.81 -4.50 -7.14
N ARG A 74 12.14 -4.32 -6.98
CA ARG A 74 12.92 -5.14 -6.04
C ARG A 74 12.50 -4.92 -4.59
N LEU A 75 12.29 -3.66 -4.19
CA LEU A 75 11.86 -3.32 -2.84
C LEU A 75 10.44 -3.87 -2.58
N ALA A 76 9.52 -3.69 -3.54
CA ALA A 76 8.17 -4.23 -3.44
C ALA A 76 8.17 -5.76 -3.30
N MET A 77 8.91 -6.48 -4.16
CA MET A 77 9.04 -7.93 -4.07
C MET A 77 9.61 -8.38 -2.73
N PHE A 78 10.63 -7.68 -2.22
CA PHE A 78 11.21 -7.97 -0.92
C PHE A 78 10.19 -7.78 0.22
N ILE A 79 9.40 -6.70 0.20
CA ILE A 79 8.37 -6.42 1.20
C ILE A 79 7.24 -7.45 1.10
N VAL A 80 6.70 -7.68 -0.10
CA VAL A 80 5.58 -8.61 -0.31
C VAL A 80 5.97 -10.03 0.08
N LEU A 81 7.10 -10.54 -0.43
CA LEU A 81 7.55 -11.89 -0.10
C LEU A 81 7.93 -12.04 1.38
N GLY A 82 8.69 -11.07 1.92
CA GLY A 82 9.11 -11.11 3.31
C GLY A 82 7.92 -11.12 4.28
N LEU A 83 6.94 -10.24 4.04
CA LEU A 83 5.75 -10.17 4.88
C LEU A 83 4.84 -11.40 4.68
N SER A 84 4.66 -11.85 3.44
CA SER A 84 3.86 -13.05 3.15
C SER A 84 4.46 -14.29 3.79
N ILE A 85 5.78 -14.46 3.76
CA ILE A 85 6.46 -15.55 4.45
C ILE A 85 6.28 -15.46 5.97
N THR A 86 6.40 -14.27 6.54
CA THR A 86 6.20 -14.05 7.98
C THR A 86 4.76 -14.39 8.40
N LEU A 87 3.77 -13.94 7.64
CA LEU A 87 2.36 -14.24 7.86
C LEU A 87 2.10 -15.75 7.71
N PHE A 88 2.66 -16.38 6.67
CA PHE A 88 2.50 -17.81 6.44
C PHE A 88 3.13 -18.65 7.58
N ILE A 89 4.33 -18.30 8.05
CA ILE A 89 4.95 -18.98 9.19
C ILE A 89 4.06 -18.85 10.44
N ARG A 90 3.49 -17.65 10.66
CA ARG A 90 2.58 -17.43 11.78
C ARG A 90 1.30 -18.26 11.67
N HIS A 91 0.71 -18.33 10.46
CA HIS A 91 -0.44 -19.21 10.19
C HIS A 91 -0.09 -20.67 10.44
N TRP A 92 1.07 -21.12 9.97
CA TRP A 92 1.54 -22.49 10.15
C TRP A 92 1.73 -22.86 11.63
N LEU A 93 2.35 -21.97 12.41
CA LEU A 93 2.52 -22.18 13.85
C LEU A 93 1.18 -22.23 14.58
N GLY A 94 0.22 -21.38 14.23
CA GLY A 94 -1.14 -21.42 14.79
C GLY A 94 -1.90 -22.71 14.44
N ALA A 95 -1.73 -23.21 13.22
CA ALA A 95 -2.34 -24.48 12.80
C ALA A 95 -1.79 -25.69 13.56
N LEU A 96 -0.49 -25.69 13.89
CA LEU A 96 0.13 -26.78 14.69
C LEU A 96 -0.43 -26.79 16.13
N ASP A 97 -0.75 -25.65 16.69
CA ASP A 97 -1.29 -25.54 18.06
C ASP A 97 -2.77 -25.97 18.14
N SER A 98 -3.51 -25.90 17.04
CA SER A 98 -4.95 -26.19 16.98
C SER A 98 -5.31 -27.64 16.62
N GLU A 99 -4.35 -28.56 16.43
CA GLU A 99 -4.54 -29.96 15.98
C GLU A 99 -5.45 -30.11 14.74
N MET A 100 -5.68 -29.07 13.97
CA MET A 100 -6.50 -29.14 12.78
C MET A 100 -5.80 -29.89 11.64
N HIS A 101 -6.48 -30.87 11.06
CA HIS A 101 -6.04 -31.53 9.84
C HIS A 101 -6.08 -30.56 8.66
N THR A 102 -4.96 -29.90 8.38
CA THR A 102 -4.84 -28.99 7.24
C THR A 102 -4.66 -29.75 5.93
N ASN A 103 -5.55 -29.55 5.00
CA ASN A 103 -5.40 -30.05 3.64
C ASN A 103 -4.38 -29.22 2.86
N TYR A 104 -3.62 -29.83 1.94
CA TYR A 104 -2.69 -29.12 1.06
C TYR A 104 -3.32 -27.95 0.31
N ARG A 105 -4.61 -28.01 0.01
CA ARG A 105 -5.36 -26.93 -0.65
C ARG A 105 -5.50 -25.70 0.24
N ASP A 106 -5.67 -25.90 1.54
CA ASP A 106 -5.84 -24.81 2.52
C ASP A 106 -4.49 -24.10 2.75
N VAL A 107 -3.39 -24.86 2.77
CA VAL A 107 -2.02 -24.34 2.84
C VAL A 107 -1.69 -23.47 1.63
N LEU A 108 -1.98 -23.97 0.41
CA LEU A 108 -1.76 -23.19 -0.82
C LEU A 108 -2.66 -21.95 -0.87
N GLY A 109 -3.90 -22.06 -0.39
CA GLY A 109 -4.81 -20.94 -0.24
C GLY A 109 -4.26 -19.87 0.71
N ALA A 110 -3.74 -20.29 1.88
CA ALA A 110 -3.16 -19.36 2.86
C ALA A 110 -1.92 -18.61 2.31
N VAL A 111 -1.04 -19.31 1.57
CA VAL A 111 0.11 -18.66 0.90
C VAL A 111 -0.38 -17.65 -0.13
N TRP A 112 -1.31 -18.04 -1.00
CA TRP A 112 -1.87 -17.17 -2.02
C TRP A 112 -2.56 -15.96 -1.39
N GLY A 113 -3.41 -16.20 -0.39
CA GLY A 113 -4.12 -15.16 0.36
C GLY A 113 -3.16 -14.15 0.97
N ALA A 114 -2.06 -14.60 1.61
CA ALA A 114 -1.05 -13.70 2.16
C ALA A 114 -0.34 -12.88 1.08
N VAL A 115 0.05 -13.49 -0.05
CA VAL A 115 0.73 -12.78 -1.15
C VAL A 115 -0.19 -11.76 -1.81
N PHE A 116 -1.42 -12.16 -2.15
CA PHE A 116 -2.38 -11.26 -2.80
C PHE A 116 -2.74 -10.08 -1.90
N THR A 117 -3.08 -10.35 -0.63
CA THR A 117 -3.50 -9.32 0.32
C THR A 117 -2.36 -8.34 0.61
N THR A 118 -1.13 -8.81 0.85
CA THR A 118 0.04 -7.93 1.06
C THR A 118 0.34 -7.09 -0.17
N LEU A 119 0.23 -7.65 -1.38
CA LEU A 119 0.39 -6.91 -2.64
C LEU A 119 -0.68 -5.83 -2.80
N SER A 120 -1.93 -6.17 -2.52
CA SER A 120 -3.08 -5.27 -2.61
C SER A 120 -2.95 -4.08 -1.64
N TYR A 121 -2.52 -4.31 -0.40
CA TYR A 121 -2.31 -3.24 0.57
C TYR A 121 -1.06 -2.40 0.27
N LEU A 122 0.01 -3.00 -0.24
CA LEU A 122 1.20 -2.25 -0.68
C LEU A 122 0.88 -1.32 -1.85
N THR A 123 0.02 -1.75 -2.78
CA THR A 123 -0.45 -0.92 -3.90
C THR A 123 -1.59 0.03 -3.52
N THR A 124 -1.93 0.09 -2.23
CA THR A 124 -3.01 0.92 -1.66
C THR A 124 -4.40 0.63 -2.22
N THR A 125 -4.61 -0.55 -2.82
CA THR A 125 -5.92 -0.98 -3.30
C THR A 125 -6.79 -1.49 -2.15
N GLY A 126 -6.24 -2.33 -1.26
CA GLY A 126 -6.91 -2.77 -0.04
C GLY A 126 -7.90 -3.93 -0.23
N PHE A 127 -7.88 -4.65 -1.35
CA PHE A 127 -8.66 -5.86 -1.51
C PHE A 127 -8.04 -7.02 -0.73
N GLU A 128 -8.87 -7.76 -0.01
CA GLU A 128 -8.51 -9.01 0.65
C GLU A 128 -8.84 -10.20 -0.26
N SER A 129 -7.96 -11.23 -0.23
CA SER A 129 -8.25 -12.49 -0.89
C SER A 129 -9.39 -13.23 -0.20
N GLN A 130 -10.15 -14.01 -0.97
CA GLN A 130 -11.18 -14.90 -0.42
C GLN A 130 -10.60 -15.93 0.57
N ASP A 131 -9.35 -16.37 0.33
CA ASP A 131 -8.66 -17.32 1.20
C ASP A 131 -8.09 -16.66 2.47
N TRP A 132 -8.04 -15.31 2.54
CA TRP A 132 -7.44 -14.59 3.67
C TRP A 132 -8.22 -14.78 4.98
N GLN A 133 -9.54 -14.62 4.94
CA GLN A 133 -10.38 -14.74 6.13
C GLN A 133 -10.34 -16.16 6.73
N SER A 134 -10.34 -17.19 5.87
CA SER A 134 -10.19 -18.56 6.34
C SER A 134 -8.83 -18.80 6.97
N ALA A 135 -7.75 -18.30 6.39
CA ALA A 135 -6.41 -18.42 6.94
C ALA A 135 -6.28 -17.65 8.28
N GLN A 136 -6.86 -16.47 8.41
CA GLN A 136 -6.85 -15.70 9.66
C GLN A 136 -7.58 -16.43 10.79
N ALA A 137 -8.71 -17.08 10.51
CA ALA A 137 -9.52 -17.75 11.51
C ALA A 137 -8.76 -18.87 12.25
N TRP A 138 -7.91 -19.65 11.55
CA TRP A 138 -7.15 -20.75 12.17
C TRP A 138 -5.73 -20.38 12.61
N SER A 139 -5.23 -19.20 12.23
CA SER A 139 -3.90 -18.73 12.66
C SER A 139 -3.88 -18.06 14.02
N GLY A 140 -5.03 -17.68 14.57
CA GLY A 140 -5.10 -16.90 15.81
C GLY A 140 -4.39 -15.53 15.69
N LEU A 141 -4.31 -14.96 14.50
CA LEU A 141 -3.71 -13.65 14.27
C LEU A 141 -4.75 -12.56 14.56
N ASN A 142 -4.70 -12.02 15.77
CA ASN A 142 -5.72 -11.07 16.25
C ASN A 142 -5.61 -9.68 15.62
N SER A 143 -4.46 -9.28 15.08
CA SER A 143 -4.24 -7.90 14.59
C SER A 143 -3.27 -7.82 13.41
N PRO A 144 -3.56 -8.41 12.23
CA PRO A 144 -2.74 -8.21 11.03
C PRO A 144 -2.88 -6.78 10.48
N GLU A 145 -3.85 -6.05 10.95
CA GLU A 145 -4.35 -4.77 10.49
C GLU A 145 -3.28 -3.69 10.56
N ILE A 146 -2.50 -3.64 11.64
CA ILE A 146 -1.38 -2.69 11.82
C ILE A 146 -0.33 -2.87 10.72
N LEU A 147 -0.07 -4.12 10.30
CA LEU A 147 0.85 -4.41 9.20
C LEU A 147 0.31 -3.85 7.88
N PHE A 148 -0.98 -4.01 7.62
CA PHE A 148 -1.64 -3.49 6.41
C PHE A 148 -1.71 -1.97 6.40
N LEU A 149 -1.97 -1.33 7.54
CA LEU A 149 -1.85 0.12 7.69
C LEU A 149 -0.42 0.59 7.35
N GLY A 150 0.59 -0.10 7.87
CA GLY A 150 1.98 0.17 7.54
C GLY A 150 2.28 0.05 6.04
N LEU A 151 1.75 -0.98 5.37
CA LEU A 151 1.88 -1.14 3.91
C LEU A 151 1.19 -0.01 3.14
N ALA A 152 -0.01 0.40 3.55
CA ALA A 152 -0.73 1.51 2.94
C ALA A 152 0.02 2.84 3.08
N VAL A 153 0.71 3.07 4.22
CA VAL A 153 1.59 4.23 4.42
C VAL A 153 2.81 4.17 3.49
N ILE A 154 3.45 3.00 3.35
CA ILE A 154 4.56 2.80 2.40
C ILE A 154 4.12 3.14 0.98
N GLY A 155 3.00 2.57 0.54
CA GLY A 155 2.39 2.83 -0.76
C GLY A 155 3.13 2.18 -1.93
N GLY A 156 2.60 2.38 -3.14
CA GLY A 156 3.14 1.79 -4.37
C GLY A 156 4.24 2.60 -5.05
N GLY A 157 4.42 2.40 -6.35
CA GLY A 157 5.46 3.05 -7.15
C GLY A 157 5.18 4.53 -7.47
N VAL A 158 6.25 5.26 -7.76
CA VAL A 158 6.16 6.65 -8.23
C VAL A 158 5.55 6.69 -9.64
N ALA A 159 4.75 7.71 -9.92
CA ALA A 159 4.00 7.88 -11.17
C ALA A 159 2.99 6.74 -11.45
N THR A 160 2.49 6.10 -10.40
CA THR A 160 1.37 5.16 -10.44
C THR A 160 0.17 5.74 -9.68
N THR A 161 -0.98 5.10 -9.83
CA THR A 161 -2.22 5.48 -9.15
C THR A 161 -2.21 5.18 -7.65
N ALA A 162 -1.28 4.38 -7.15
CA ALA A 162 -1.15 4.04 -5.74
C ALA A 162 -0.92 5.28 -4.87
N GLY A 163 -1.44 5.28 -3.65
CA GLY A 163 -1.24 6.32 -2.63
C GLY A 163 0.03 6.11 -1.79
N GLY A 164 0.05 6.71 -0.61
CA GLY A 164 1.13 6.58 0.37
C GLY A 164 2.41 7.38 0.04
N VAL A 165 3.49 7.10 0.77
CA VAL A 165 4.78 7.80 0.67
C VAL A 165 5.52 7.50 -0.63
N LYS A 166 5.29 6.38 -1.27
CA LYS A 166 5.91 5.82 -2.47
C LYS A 166 7.24 5.08 -2.23
N LEU A 167 7.35 3.92 -2.86
CA LEU A 167 8.50 3.01 -2.73
C LEU A 167 9.85 3.66 -3.05
N LEU A 168 9.93 4.49 -4.10
CA LEU A 168 11.18 5.14 -4.48
C LEU A 168 11.69 6.12 -3.41
N ARG A 169 10.79 6.84 -2.75
CA ARG A 169 11.15 7.76 -1.66
C ARG A 169 11.70 6.99 -0.46
N ILE A 170 11.07 5.88 -0.10
CA ILE A 170 11.55 5.00 0.98
C ILE A 170 12.91 4.40 0.62
N PHE A 171 13.08 3.96 -0.63
CA PHE A 171 14.38 3.47 -1.11
C PHE A 171 15.47 4.54 -1.05
N ALA A 172 15.16 5.79 -1.42
CA ALA A 172 16.09 6.91 -1.33
C ALA A 172 16.51 7.19 0.11
N LEU A 173 15.54 7.19 1.05
CA LEU A 173 15.81 7.36 2.48
C LEU A 173 16.66 6.21 3.06
N TYR A 174 16.33 4.97 2.70
CA TYR A 174 17.11 3.79 3.10
C TYR A 174 18.57 3.89 2.62
N LYS A 175 18.79 4.25 1.37
CA LYS A 175 20.14 4.44 0.81
C LYS A 175 20.89 5.59 1.44
N HIS A 176 20.19 6.67 1.79
CA HIS A 176 20.78 7.77 2.51
C HIS A 176 21.20 7.36 3.94
N GLY A 177 20.32 6.67 4.67
CA GLY A 177 20.60 6.15 5.99
C GLY A 177 21.80 5.20 6.02
N LEU A 178 21.88 4.25 5.10
CA LEU A 178 23.06 3.37 4.98
C LEU A 178 24.35 4.16 4.78
N ARG A 179 24.31 5.21 3.97
CA ARG A 179 25.50 6.02 3.72
C ARG A 179 25.92 6.84 4.94
N GLU A 180 24.97 7.37 5.69
CA GLU A 180 25.32 8.08 6.93
C GLU A 180 25.91 7.11 7.97
N LEU A 181 25.40 5.87 8.04
CA LEU A 181 26.01 4.82 8.86
C LEU A 181 27.43 4.47 8.40
N GLU A 182 27.67 4.33 7.07
CA GLU A 182 29.02 4.12 6.54
C GLU A 182 29.98 5.25 6.90
N ARG A 183 29.50 6.49 6.92
CA ARG A 183 30.31 7.66 7.31
C ARG A 183 30.67 7.68 8.79
N LEU A 184 29.80 7.16 9.65
CA LEU A 184 30.09 7.03 11.08
C LEU A 184 31.24 6.03 11.33
N VAL A 185 31.26 4.94 10.54
CA VAL A 185 32.29 3.89 10.67
C VAL A 185 33.57 4.27 9.92
N TYR A 186 33.43 4.87 8.73
CA TYR A 186 34.56 5.26 7.88
C TYR A 186 34.46 6.73 7.45
N PRO A 187 34.85 7.69 8.29
CA PRO A 187 34.65 9.13 8.03
C PRO A 187 35.36 9.63 6.76
N ASN A 188 36.46 8.99 6.36
CA ASN A 188 37.24 9.34 5.18
C ASN A 188 36.83 8.59 3.89
N SER A 189 35.76 7.81 3.93
CA SER A 189 35.31 7.07 2.75
C SER A 189 34.76 7.99 1.66
N VAL A 190 35.46 8.07 0.54
CA VAL A 190 35.00 8.75 -0.67
C VAL A 190 34.10 7.75 -1.42
N GLY A 191 32.78 7.97 -1.36
CA GLY A 191 31.81 7.04 -2.00
C GLY A 191 32.10 6.83 -3.50
N LYS A 192 31.97 5.60 -3.94
CA LYS A 192 32.26 5.07 -5.29
C LYS A 192 31.51 5.70 -6.48
N SER A 193 30.73 6.74 -6.32
CA SER A 193 29.91 7.29 -7.41
C SER A 193 30.29 8.73 -7.74
N GLY A 194 30.29 9.04 -9.05
CA GLY A 194 30.63 10.35 -9.59
C GLY A 194 29.81 11.50 -9.02
N MET A 195 30.29 12.73 -9.25
CA MET A 195 29.75 13.97 -8.65
C MET A 195 28.26 14.18 -8.92
N ILE A 196 27.79 13.89 -10.14
CA ILE A 196 26.37 14.04 -10.54
C ILE A 196 25.46 13.07 -9.76
N SER A 197 25.89 11.83 -9.56
CA SER A 197 25.09 10.86 -8.83
C SER A 197 25.04 11.13 -7.32
N ARG A 198 25.96 11.93 -6.78
CA ARG A 198 25.95 12.40 -5.39
C ARG A 198 24.92 13.50 -5.16
N GLN A 199 24.84 14.47 -6.08
CA GLN A 199 23.93 15.59 -5.99
C GLN A 199 22.48 15.13 -6.13
N VAL A 200 22.17 14.37 -7.18
CA VAL A 200 20.83 13.79 -7.41
C VAL A 200 20.37 12.94 -6.21
N ARG A 201 21.27 12.20 -5.58
CA ARG A 201 20.97 11.36 -4.43
C ARG A 201 20.71 12.14 -3.17
N ARG A 202 21.46 13.23 -2.94
CA ARG A 202 21.31 14.11 -1.76
C ARG A 202 20.01 14.91 -1.86
N GLU A 203 19.74 15.50 -3.01
CA GLU A 203 18.51 16.26 -3.27
C GLU A 203 17.28 15.36 -3.22
N GLY A 204 17.33 14.17 -3.84
CA GLY A 204 16.25 13.20 -3.80
C GLY A 204 15.95 12.67 -2.40
N ALA A 205 16.97 12.44 -1.58
CA ALA A 205 16.76 12.02 -0.19
C ALA A 205 16.18 13.15 0.67
N TYR A 206 16.60 14.39 0.45
CA TYR A 206 16.08 15.57 1.14
C TYR A 206 14.59 15.79 0.83
N ILE A 207 14.22 15.71 -0.44
CA ILE A 207 12.80 15.81 -0.88
C ILE A 207 11.98 14.65 -0.30
N ALA A 208 12.52 13.42 -0.30
CA ALA A 208 11.86 12.27 0.28
C ALA A 208 11.63 12.42 1.79
N TRP A 209 12.59 13.00 2.51
CA TRP A 209 12.47 13.30 3.94
C TRP A 209 11.40 14.34 4.23
N ILE A 210 11.40 15.45 3.48
CA ILE A 210 10.35 16.49 3.61
C ILE A 210 8.97 15.88 3.38
N PHE A 211 8.83 15.07 2.31
CA PHE A 211 7.55 14.43 2.02
C PHE A 211 7.10 13.50 3.15
N LEU A 212 7.99 12.68 3.70
CA LEU A 212 7.68 11.78 4.80
C LEU A 212 7.21 12.56 6.04
N MET A 213 7.89 13.66 6.39
CA MET A 213 7.51 14.52 7.51
C MET A 213 6.16 15.21 7.28
N LEU A 214 5.93 15.74 6.09
CA LEU A 214 4.65 16.34 5.72
C LEU A 214 3.51 15.31 5.74
N PHE A 215 3.75 14.11 5.25
CA PHE A 215 2.76 13.03 5.27
C PHE A 215 2.41 12.62 6.70
N ALA A 216 3.41 12.44 7.56
CA ALA A 216 3.21 12.14 8.99
C ALA A 216 2.46 13.27 9.71
N MET A 217 2.83 14.53 9.46
CA MET A 217 2.12 15.68 10.01
C MET A 217 0.68 15.76 9.53
N SER A 218 0.42 15.45 8.25
CA SER A 218 -0.94 15.42 7.71
C SER A 218 -1.80 14.34 8.35
N ILE A 219 -1.24 13.15 8.60
CA ILE A 219 -1.92 12.09 9.36
C ILE A 219 -2.32 12.63 10.74
N ALA A 220 -1.39 13.27 11.46
CA ALA A 220 -1.65 13.79 12.80
C ALA A 220 -2.75 14.87 12.80
N ILE A 221 -2.69 15.83 11.86
CA ILE A 221 -3.67 16.91 11.75
C ILE A 221 -5.06 16.35 11.42
N ILE A 222 -5.15 15.44 10.44
CA ILE A 222 -6.42 14.86 10.00
C ILE A 222 -6.99 13.95 11.10
N ALA A 223 -6.18 13.12 11.74
CA ALA A 223 -6.61 12.28 12.86
C ALA A 223 -7.16 13.12 14.02
N MET A 224 -6.48 14.22 14.36
CA MET A 224 -6.97 15.17 15.38
C MET A 224 -8.29 15.79 14.96
N ALA A 225 -8.43 16.25 13.72
CA ALA A 225 -9.67 16.84 13.22
C ALA A 225 -10.83 15.85 13.22
N ILE A 226 -10.60 14.58 12.88
CA ILE A 226 -11.62 13.50 12.92
C ILE A 226 -11.99 13.19 14.37
N SER A 227 -11.01 13.06 15.27
CA SER A 227 -11.24 12.77 16.69
C SER A 227 -12.15 13.81 17.36
N LEU A 228 -12.07 15.08 16.95
CA LEU A 228 -12.98 16.13 17.44
C LEU A 228 -14.46 15.92 17.01
N THR A 229 -14.73 15.06 16.04
CA THR A 229 -16.09 14.78 15.55
C THR A 229 -16.75 13.58 16.23
N GLY A 230 -16.05 12.86 17.13
CA GLY A 230 -16.60 11.81 17.98
C GLY A 230 -15.94 10.42 17.92
N PRO A 231 -15.30 9.99 16.81
CA PRO A 231 -14.62 8.69 16.76
C PRO A 231 -13.49 8.56 17.78
N ARG A 232 -13.18 7.31 18.17
CA ARG A 232 -12.06 7.02 19.06
C ARG A 232 -10.71 7.34 18.39
N PHE A 233 -9.67 7.51 19.18
CA PHE A 233 -8.34 7.84 18.67
C PHE A 233 -7.83 6.82 17.65
N GLU A 234 -7.95 5.53 17.94
CA GLU A 234 -7.54 4.44 17.03
C GLU A 234 -8.28 4.48 15.70
N GLU A 235 -9.59 4.67 15.75
CA GLU A 235 -10.44 4.82 14.56
C GLU A 235 -10.06 6.08 13.76
N SER A 236 -9.79 7.19 14.46
CA SER A 236 -9.41 8.46 13.82
C SER A 236 -8.07 8.37 13.09
N VAL A 237 -7.08 7.69 13.67
CA VAL A 237 -5.78 7.45 13.04
C VAL A 237 -5.92 6.54 11.82
N THR A 238 -6.69 5.45 11.96
CA THR A 238 -6.96 4.52 10.85
C THR A 238 -7.66 5.21 9.70
N LEU A 239 -8.70 5.99 9.98
CA LEU A 239 -9.42 6.78 8.99
C LEU A 239 -8.53 7.80 8.30
N ALA A 240 -7.66 8.48 9.05
CA ALA A 240 -6.72 9.46 8.49
C ALA A 240 -5.71 8.78 7.52
N ILE A 241 -5.16 7.62 7.91
CA ILE A 241 -4.24 6.86 7.05
C ILE A 241 -5.00 6.33 5.82
N ALA A 242 -6.17 5.72 5.99
CA ALA A 242 -6.99 5.21 4.91
C ALA A 242 -7.33 6.30 3.88
N ALA A 243 -7.70 7.49 4.35
CA ALA A 243 -8.03 8.63 3.49
C ALA A 243 -6.80 9.17 2.75
N LEU A 244 -5.68 9.43 3.45
CA LEU A 244 -4.45 9.95 2.85
C LEU A 244 -3.77 8.96 1.91
N ALA A 245 -3.79 7.66 2.25
CA ALA A 245 -3.27 6.62 1.38
C ALA A 245 -4.25 6.25 0.26
N ASN A 246 -5.49 6.75 0.29
CA ASN A 246 -6.58 6.37 -0.60
C ASN A 246 -6.88 4.85 -0.61
N THR A 247 -6.75 4.20 0.55
CA THR A 247 -6.97 2.77 0.75
C THR A 247 -8.28 2.58 1.53
N GLY A 248 -9.42 2.74 0.85
CA GLY A 248 -10.74 2.71 1.48
C GLY A 248 -11.05 1.46 2.32
N PRO A 249 -10.77 0.23 1.83
CA PRO A 249 -11.12 -1.00 2.54
C PRO A 249 -10.38 -1.23 3.88
N VAL A 250 -9.23 -0.57 4.13
CA VAL A 250 -8.47 -0.69 5.40
C VAL A 250 -9.34 -0.48 6.64
N ILE A 251 -10.39 0.34 6.56
CA ILE A 251 -11.26 0.58 7.72
C ILE A 251 -12.01 -0.69 8.15
N HIS A 252 -12.37 -1.54 7.21
CA HIS A 252 -13.11 -2.78 7.51
C HIS A 252 -12.22 -3.85 8.15
N THR A 253 -10.90 -3.75 7.96
CA THR A 253 -9.93 -4.70 8.52
C THR A 253 -9.46 -4.31 9.90
N VAL A 254 -9.35 -3.00 10.21
CA VAL A 254 -8.70 -2.50 11.44
C VAL A 254 -9.69 -2.27 12.58
N THR A 255 -10.94 -2.05 12.27
CA THR A 255 -11.93 -1.79 13.31
C THR A 255 -12.90 -2.96 13.39
N ASP A 256 -12.79 -3.84 14.37
CA ASP A 256 -13.70 -4.98 14.67
C ASP A 256 -15.17 -4.81 14.18
N HIS A 257 -15.36 -4.44 12.91
CA HIS A 257 -16.64 -4.12 12.23
C HIS A 257 -17.49 -3.00 12.91
N THR A 258 -16.93 -2.25 13.85
CA THR A 258 -17.67 -1.21 14.59
C THR A 258 -17.64 0.16 13.92
N ALA A 259 -16.54 0.50 13.24
CA ALA A 259 -16.44 1.75 12.48
C ALA A 259 -16.72 1.51 10.99
N THR A 260 -17.90 1.89 10.57
CA THR A 260 -18.30 1.93 9.17
C THR A 260 -18.40 3.40 8.72
N TYR A 261 -18.16 3.69 7.45
CA TYR A 261 -18.35 5.07 6.94
C TYR A 261 -19.75 5.61 7.20
N ASP A 262 -20.77 4.74 7.29
CA ASP A 262 -22.15 5.09 7.56
C ASP A 262 -22.39 5.58 9.00
N SER A 263 -21.54 5.18 9.95
CA SER A 263 -21.62 5.62 11.35
C SER A 263 -21.01 7.00 11.59
N LEU A 264 -20.31 7.55 10.61
CA LEU A 264 -19.59 8.82 10.75
C LEU A 264 -20.52 10.03 10.61
N THR A 265 -20.20 11.07 11.35
CA THR A 265 -20.90 12.36 11.26
C THR A 265 -20.61 13.07 9.92
N LYS A 266 -21.53 13.91 9.44
CA LYS A 266 -21.34 14.68 8.21
C LYS A 266 -20.04 15.51 8.17
N PRO A 267 -19.63 16.21 9.28
CA PRO A 267 -18.35 16.91 9.29
C PRO A 267 -17.15 15.95 9.18
N ALA A 268 -17.19 14.74 9.80
CA ALA A 268 -16.12 13.75 9.64
C ALA A 268 -15.98 13.31 8.17
N LEU A 269 -17.08 13.04 7.49
CA LEU A 269 -17.07 12.69 6.06
C LEU A 269 -16.50 13.83 5.19
N GLY A 270 -16.78 15.09 5.55
CA GLY A 270 -16.20 16.26 4.87
C GLY A 270 -14.67 16.32 5.03
N ILE A 271 -14.17 16.09 6.24
CA ILE A 271 -12.72 16.05 6.54
C ILE A 271 -12.05 14.89 5.80
N LEU A 272 -12.66 13.70 5.79
CA LEU A 272 -12.16 12.54 5.06
C LEU A 272 -12.11 12.78 3.55
N SER A 273 -13.15 13.36 2.98
CA SER A 273 -13.19 13.70 1.55
C SER A 273 -12.06 14.65 1.17
N PHE A 274 -11.80 15.66 2.00
CA PHE A 274 -10.69 16.59 1.81
C PHE A 274 -9.33 15.86 1.93
N ALA A 275 -9.18 14.96 2.91
CA ALA A 275 -7.98 14.15 3.09
C ALA A 275 -7.70 13.24 1.89
N MET A 276 -8.74 12.61 1.32
CA MET A 276 -8.61 11.77 0.11
C MET A 276 -8.10 12.59 -1.10
N VAL A 277 -8.60 13.81 -1.26
CA VAL A 277 -8.14 14.73 -2.32
C VAL A 277 -6.67 15.09 -2.10
N LEU A 278 -6.28 15.44 -0.86
CA LEU A 278 -4.89 15.74 -0.52
C LEU A 278 -3.96 14.56 -0.80
N GLY A 279 -4.37 13.35 -0.42
CA GLY A 279 -3.61 12.13 -0.66
C GLY A 279 -3.42 11.83 -2.15
N ARG A 280 -4.43 12.16 -2.98
CA ARG A 280 -4.40 11.89 -4.42
C ARG A 280 -3.51 12.85 -5.20
N PHE A 281 -3.51 14.14 -4.84
CA PHE A 281 -2.72 15.17 -5.54
C PHE A 281 -1.25 15.23 -5.14
N GLU A 282 -0.79 14.37 -4.28
CA GLU A 282 0.52 14.46 -3.62
C GLU A 282 0.70 15.79 -2.83
N LEU A 283 0.91 15.68 -1.55
CA LEU A 283 0.96 16.84 -0.62
C LEU A 283 1.91 17.95 -1.08
N LEU A 284 3.05 17.59 -1.68
CA LEU A 284 4.01 18.56 -2.19
C LEU A 284 3.46 19.39 -3.36
N ALA A 285 2.67 18.76 -4.24
CA ALA A 285 2.05 19.48 -5.37
C ALA A 285 1.01 20.48 -4.87
N VAL A 286 0.22 20.11 -3.85
CA VAL A 286 -0.75 21.00 -3.22
C VAL A 286 -0.05 22.19 -2.56
N ILE A 287 1.02 21.98 -1.80
CA ILE A 287 1.79 23.05 -1.16
C ILE A 287 2.42 23.97 -2.22
N ALA A 288 2.98 23.40 -3.30
CA ALA A 288 3.54 24.21 -4.40
C ALA A 288 2.48 25.07 -5.07
N MET A 289 1.24 24.58 -5.21
CA MET A 289 0.13 25.34 -5.80
C MET A 289 -0.26 26.57 -4.96
N PHE A 290 -0.11 26.50 -3.63
CA PHE A 290 -0.37 27.65 -2.74
C PHE A 290 0.81 28.61 -2.60
N ASN A 291 1.98 28.30 -3.19
CA ASN A 291 3.13 29.20 -3.13
C ASN A 291 3.01 30.31 -4.21
N PRO A 292 2.87 31.62 -3.80
CA PRO A 292 2.70 32.70 -4.74
C PRO A 292 3.88 32.90 -5.69
N ASP A 293 5.09 32.50 -5.29
CA ASP A 293 6.28 32.64 -6.12
C ASP A 293 6.27 31.71 -7.36
N PHE A 294 5.47 30.63 -7.31
CA PHE A 294 5.30 29.71 -8.43
C PHE A 294 4.45 30.32 -9.57
N TRP A 295 3.57 31.27 -9.24
CA TRP A 295 2.64 31.93 -10.17
C TRP A 295 3.22 33.20 -10.76
N ARG A 296 4.39 33.66 -10.30
CA ARG A 296 5.03 34.92 -10.73
C ARG A 296 6.12 34.74 -11.80
N ARG A 297 6.30 33.52 -12.32
CA ARG A 297 7.28 33.24 -13.39
C ARG A 297 6.63 33.10 -14.74
#